data_e10755c6de9382e340a5ab1dfb2a8224
#
_entry.id   e10755c6de9382e340a5ab1dfb2a8224
#
_cell.length_a   1.000
_cell.length_b   1.000
_cell.length_c   1.000
_cell.angle_alpha   90.00
_cell.angle_beta   90.00
_cell.angle_gamma   90.00
#
_symmetry.space_group_name_H-M   'P 1'
#
loop_
_entity.id
_entity.type
_entity.pdbx_description
1 polymer ?
#
loop_
_entity_poly.entity_id
_entity_poly.type
_entity_poly.pdbx_seq_one_letter_code
_entity_poly.pdbx_strand_id
1 'polypeptide(L)'
;MVWDWHLLALGVVTGILSGLLGIGGGVVMVPVLVGLGFSRHQSNAISLATILLVALAGLVGFAVSDAVDFPVGLVMGAGGVVGATVGAKWAYKLSGVALARVFGLLLLVVGIRMLWGGETTGSVSIDVPWSLLLAMGIGVGVGVLSGLTGVGGGVVMVPAMVFLLGMGQHLAEGTSLLAILFTAGAGTRVNLGNRLVQWQPVLLLALTGVVAAGIAALYAQQIPADTLARTFAVWLLLVAGRTLWKARPSEAKPSENR
;
A
#
# COMPACT_ATOMS: atom_id res chain seq x y z
N MET A 1 14.78 -23.07 8.10
CA MET A 1 15.16 -22.53 9.41
C MET A 1 15.92 -21.20 9.38
N VAL A 2 16.84 -20.90 8.46
CA VAL A 2 17.57 -19.62 8.47
C VAL A 2 16.72 -18.42 8.07
N TRP A 3 15.63 -18.63 7.35
CA TRP A 3 14.76 -17.56 6.82
C TRP A 3 13.60 -17.16 7.75
N ASP A 4 13.27 -18.02 8.72
CA ASP A 4 12.03 -17.85 9.50
C ASP A 4 12.06 -16.59 10.37
N TRP A 5 13.20 -16.29 11.01
CA TRP A 5 13.32 -15.09 11.83
C TRP A 5 13.30 -13.79 11.02
N HIS A 6 13.83 -13.78 9.76
CA HIS A 6 13.74 -12.63 8.88
C HIS A 6 12.30 -12.36 8.47
N LEU A 7 11.51 -13.42 8.21
CA LEU A 7 10.10 -13.29 7.90
C LEU A 7 9.30 -12.79 9.10
N LEU A 8 9.59 -13.29 10.31
CA LEU A 8 8.96 -12.79 11.53
C LEU A 8 9.28 -11.32 11.78
N ALA A 9 10.55 -10.92 11.66
CA ALA A 9 10.97 -9.52 11.79
C ALA A 9 10.33 -8.62 10.72
N LEU A 10 10.28 -9.09 9.47
CA LEU A 10 9.61 -8.39 8.37
C LEU A 10 8.11 -8.25 8.64
N GLY A 11 7.47 -9.26 9.20
CA GLY A 11 6.07 -9.21 9.63
C GLY A 11 5.83 -8.10 10.66
N VAL A 12 6.68 -8.00 11.70
CA VAL A 12 6.60 -6.91 12.69
C VAL A 12 6.71 -5.54 12.02
N VAL A 13 7.74 -5.32 11.20
CA VAL A 13 7.98 -4.03 10.55
C VAL A 13 6.81 -3.66 9.64
N THR A 14 6.34 -4.58 8.82
CA THR A 14 5.22 -4.32 7.90
C THR A 14 3.90 -4.15 8.63
N GLY A 15 3.71 -4.86 9.75
CA GLY A 15 2.55 -4.70 10.63
C GLY A 15 2.52 -3.31 11.28
N ILE A 16 3.64 -2.87 11.85
CA ILE A 16 3.75 -1.51 12.42
C ILE A 16 3.44 -0.45 11.36
N LEU A 17 4.06 -0.54 10.18
CA LEU A 17 3.82 0.42 9.10
C LEU A 17 2.36 0.38 8.60
N SER A 18 1.77 -0.81 8.53
CA SER A 18 0.37 -0.95 8.15
C SER A 18 -0.58 -0.34 9.18
N GLY A 19 -0.34 -0.61 10.47
CA GLY A 19 -1.19 -0.11 11.55
C GLY A 19 -1.02 1.37 11.84
N LEU A 20 0.20 1.93 11.67
CA LEU A 20 0.43 3.36 11.88
C LEU A 20 -0.03 4.20 10.68
N LEU A 21 0.24 3.76 9.46
CA LEU A 21 0.15 4.58 8.25
C LEU A 21 -0.98 4.14 7.30
N GLY A 22 -1.71 3.08 7.62
CA GLY A 22 -2.80 2.61 6.79
C GLY A 22 -2.42 2.07 5.40
N ILE A 23 -1.14 1.69 5.18
CA ILE A 23 -0.62 1.38 3.84
C ILE A 23 -0.58 -0.11 3.48
N GLY A 24 -0.91 -0.99 4.42
CA GLY A 24 -0.89 -2.44 4.19
C GLY A 24 0.50 -3.09 4.14
N GLY A 25 1.61 -2.33 4.27
CA GLY A 25 2.98 -2.87 4.39
C GLY A 25 3.62 -3.46 3.13
N GLY A 26 2.89 -3.60 2.01
CA GLY A 26 3.36 -4.30 0.79
C GLY A 26 4.57 -3.67 0.12
N VAL A 27 4.73 -2.36 0.21
CA VAL A 27 5.85 -1.61 -0.39
C VAL A 27 7.20 -2.03 0.19
N VAL A 28 7.23 -2.42 1.47
CA VAL A 28 8.45 -2.93 2.12
C VAL A 28 8.59 -4.43 1.92
N MET A 29 7.47 -5.16 2.01
CA MET A 29 7.46 -6.61 1.97
C MET A 29 7.98 -7.16 0.65
N VAL A 30 7.49 -6.66 -0.49
CA VAL A 30 7.88 -7.17 -1.81
C VAL A 30 9.38 -7.04 -2.08
N PRO A 31 10.05 -5.86 -1.92
CA PRO A 31 11.49 -5.76 -2.12
C PRO A 31 12.34 -6.62 -1.19
N VAL A 32 11.89 -6.84 0.04
CA VAL A 32 12.61 -7.68 1.01
C VAL A 32 12.47 -9.15 0.63
N LEU A 33 11.28 -9.62 0.29
CA LEU A 33 11.06 -10.99 -0.16
C LEU A 33 11.87 -11.33 -1.42
N VAL A 34 11.95 -10.38 -2.38
CA VAL A 34 12.83 -10.55 -3.56
C VAL A 34 14.29 -10.65 -3.12
N GLY A 35 14.73 -9.86 -2.16
CA GLY A 35 16.07 -9.93 -1.57
C GLY A 35 16.35 -11.26 -0.86
N LEU A 36 15.31 -11.89 -0.33
CA LEU A 36 15.37 -13.23 0.28
C LEU A 36 15.32 -14.38 -0.75
N GLY A 37 15.27 -14.08 -2.04
CA GLY A 37 15.35 -15.08 -3.12
C GLY A 37 14.00 -15.52 -3.70
N PHE A 38 12.87 -14.95 -3.25
CA PHE A 38 11.59 -15.21 -3.89
C PHE A 38 11.50 -14.50 -5.25
N SER A 39 10.85 -15.12 -6.23
CA SER A 39 10.57 -14.43 -7.48
C SER A 39 9.65 -13.24 -7.26
N ARG A 40 9.64 -12.25 -8.18
CA ARG A 40 8.75 -11.08 -8.06
C ARG A 40 7.27 -11.48 -7.97
N HIS A 41 6.85 -12.48 -8.72
CA HIS A 41 5.46 -12.97 -8.71
C HIS A 41 5.11 -13.65 -7.39
N GLN A 42 6.01 -14.48 -6.85
CA GLN A 42 5.84 -15.10 -5.54
C GLN A 42 5.82 -14.03 -4.42
N SER A 43 6.77 -13.10 -4.44
CA SER A 43 6.84 -12.00 -3.45
C SER A 43 5.56 -11.17 -3.45
N ASN A 44 5.00 -10.89 -4.62
CA ASN A 44 3.74 -10.18 -4.77
C ASN A 44 2.56 -11.00 -4.21
N ALA A 45 2.50 -12.29 -4.54
CA ALA A 45 1.45 -13.19 -4.07
C ALA A 45 1.48 -13.38 -2.53
N ILE A 46 2.67 -13.58 -1.95
CA ILE A 46 2.89 -13.67 -0.50
C ILE A 46 2.49 -12.34 0.16
N SER A 47 2.94 -11.21 -0.39
CA SER A 47 2.63 -9.88 0.14
C SER A 47 1.13 -9.61 0.18
N LEU A 48 0.40 -9.81 -0.93
CA LEU A 48 -1.04 -9.56 -0.99
C LEU A 48 -1.82 -10.44 -0.02
N ALA A 49 -1.48 -11.73 0.10
CA ALA A 49 -2.11 -12.63 1.06
C ALA A 49 -1.83 -12.24 2.51
N THR A 50 -0.61 -11.79 2.81
CA THR A 50 -0.25 -11.29 4.15
C THR A 50 -0.95 -9.96 4.47
N ILE A 51 -0.98 -9.03 3.50
CA ILE A 51 -1.63 -7.72 3.65
C ILE A 51 -3.11 -7.88 3.99
N LEU A 52 -3.79 -8.85 3.40
CA LEU A 52 -5.20 -9.13 3.69
C LEU A 52 -5.43 -9.36 5.19
N LEU A 53 -4.56 -10.13 5.83
CA LEU A 53 -4.65 -10.44 7.26
C LEU A 53 -4.20 -9.26 8.14
N VAL A 54 -3.11 -8.62 7.76
CA VAL A 54 -2.53 -7.49 8.49
C VAL A 54 -3.44 -6.25 8.42
N ALA A 55 -4.03 -5.97 7.24
CA ALA A 55 -4.95 -4.86 7.06
C ALA A 55 -6.27 -5.08 7.83
N LEU A 56 -6.72 -6.32 7.95
CA LEU A 56 -7.91 -6.63 8.76
C LEU A 56 -7.66 -6.29 10.24
N ALA A 57 -6.49 -6.65 10.77
CA ALA A 57 -6.15 -6.33 12.17
C ALA A 57 -6.00 -4.82 12.40
N GLY A 58 -5.34 -4.11 11.47
CA GLY A 58 -5.23 -2.66 11.53
C GLY A 58 -6.60 -1.98 11.42
N LEU A 59 -7.46 -2.44 10.51
CA LEU A 59 -8.82 -1.94 10.36
C LEU A 59 -9.63 -2.04 11.64
N VAL A 60 -9.53 -3.17 12.36
CA VAL A 60 -10.22 -3.34 13.66
C VAL A 60 -9.76 -2.25 14.64
N GLY A 61 -8.45 -1.97 14.72
CA GLY A 61 -7.93 -0.92 15.60
C GLY A 61 -8.46 0.48 15.26
N PHE A 62 -8.54 0.83 13.99
CA PHE A 62 -9.12 2.11 13.55
C PHE A 62 -10.65 2.16 13.71
N ALA A 63 -11.33 1.05 13.45
CA ALA A 63 -12.80 0.97 13.59
C ALA A 63 -13.28 1.13 15.05
N VAL A 64 -12.54 0.58 16.00
CA VAL A 64 -12.83 0.76 17.44
C VAL A 64 -12.72 2.23 17.87
N SER A 65 -11.93 3.02 17.16
CA SER A 65 -11.72 4.46 17.41
C SER A 65 -12.58 5.37 16.53
N ASP A 66 -13.60 4.83 15.85
CA ASP A 66 -14.46 5.54 14.90
C ASP A 66 -13.69 6.26 13.77
N ALA A 67 -12.49 5.78 13.44
CA ALA A 67 -11.60 6.36 12.45
C ALA A 67 -11.68 5.62 11.10
N VAL A 68 -12.89 5.23 10.66
CA VAL A 68 -13.15 4.57 9.37
C VAL A 68 -14.40 5.12 8.74
N ASP A 69 -14.29 5.63 7.52
CA ASP A 69 -15.45 5.98 6.68
C ASP A 69 -15.81 4.74 5.83
N PHE A 70 -16.80 3.98 6.30
CA PHE A 70 -17.23 2.75 5.64
C PHE A 70 -17.78 2.97 4.23
N PRO A 71 -18.68 3.95 3.97
CA PRO A 71 -19.16 4.27 2.62
C PRO A 71 -18.02 4.54 1.64
N VAL A 72 -17.12 5.45 1.97
CA VAL A 72 -15.97 5.81 1.13
C VAL A 72 -15.04 4.61 0.93
N GLY A 73 -14.72 3.86 1.99
CA GLY A 73 -13.83 2.69 1.93
C GLY A 73 -14.39 1.56 1.06
N LEU A 74 -15.69 1.28 1.14
CA LEU A 74 -16.35 0.26 0.33
C LEU A 74 -16.38 0.65 -1.15
N VAL A 75 -16.76 1.88 -1.47
CA VAL A 75 -16.82 2.38 -2.85
C VAL A 75 -15.41 2.44 -3.46
N MET A 76 -14.44 2.95 -2.71
CA MET A 76 -13.03 2.98 -3.14
C MET A 76 -12.47 1.57 -3.32
N GLY A 77 -12.79 0.65 -2.42
CA GLY A 77 -12.41 -0.76 -2.52
C GLY A 77 -12.99 -1.43 -3.76
N ALA A 78 -14.28 -1.23 -4.04
CA ALA A 78 -14.93 -1.74 -5.24
C ALA A 78 -14.29 -1.20 -6.53
N GLY A 79 -14.05 0.12 -6.59
CA GLY A 79 -13.29 0.75 -7.68
C GLY A 79 -11.89 0.17 -7.80
N GLY A 80 -11.23 -0.05 -6.68
CA GLY A 80 -9.89 -0.63 -6.59
C GLY A 80 -9.81 -2.04 -7.16
N VAL A 81 -10.81 -2.89 -6.94
CA VAL A 81 -10.90 -4.24 -7.55
C VAL A 81 -10.98 -4.13 -9.07
N VAL A 82 -11.84 -3.25 -9.59
CA VAL A 82 -11.96 -3.02 -11.04
C VAL A 82 -10.63 -2.52 -11.60
N GLY A 83 -10.04 -1.50 -10.98
CA GLY A 83 -8.76 -0.94 -11.39
C GLY A 83 -7.64 -1.97 -11.36
N ALA A 84 -7.52 -2.76 -10.29
CA ALA A 84 -6.48 -3.77 -10.14
C ALA A 84 -6.54 -4.85 -11.21
N THR A 85 -7.74 -5.27 -11.60
CA THR A 85 -7.91 -6.25 -12.69
C THR A 85 -7.46 -5.69 -14.04
N VAL A 86 -7.73 -4.42 -14.32
CA VAL A 86 -7.26 -3.73 -15.54
C VAL A 86 -5.75 -3.53 -15.49
N GLY A 87 -5.23 -3.04 -14.36
CA GLY A 87 -3.80 -2.80 -14.15
C GLY A 87 -2.96 -4.07 -14.31
N ALA A 88 -3.41 -5.18 -13.72
CA ALA A 88 -2.73 -6.46 -13.85
C ALA A 88 -2.63 -6.93 -15.32
N LYS A 89 -3.69 -6.73 -16.11
CA LYS A 89 -3.65 -7.04 -17.55
C LYS A 89 -2.68 -6.15 -18.33
N TRP A 90 -2.52 -4.89 -17.93
CA TRP A 90 -1.63 -3.93 -18.58
C TRP A 90 -0.17 -4.05 -18.12
N ALA A 91 0.07 -4.66 -16.97
CA ALA A 91 1.42 -4.88 -16.43
C ALA A 91 2.35 -5.60 -17.41
N TYR A 92 1.80 -6.50 -18.23
CA TYR A 92 2.55 -7.24 -19.26
C TYR A 92 2.96 -6.39 -20.48
N LYS A 93 2.31 -5.21 -20.66
CA LYS A 93 2.57 -4.33 -21.81
C LYS A 93 3.53 -3.18 -21.49
N LEU A 94 3.75 -2.88 -20.21
CA LEU A 94 4.58 -1.76 -19.77
C LEU A 94 5.96 -2.24 -19.33
N SER A 95 7.00 -1.47 -19.68
CA SER A 95 8.33 -1.75 -19.16
C SER A 95 8.37 -1.49 -17.65
N GLY A 96 8.97 -2.41 -16.89
CA GLY A 96 9.09 -2.28 -15.44
C GLY A 96 9.80 -0.98 -15.01
N VAL A 97 10.69 -0.44 -15.85
CA VAL A 97 11.40 0.83 -15.62
C VAL A 97 10.44 2.03 -15.75
N ALA A 98 9.61 2.07 -16.80
CA ALA A 98 8.63 3.15 -16.97
C ALA A 98 7.64 3.17 -15.80
N LEU A 99 7.16 2.00 -15.41
CA LEU A 99 6.24 1.85 -14.30
C LEU A 99 6.85 2.30 -12.96
N ALA A 100 8.10 1.89 -12.68
CA ALA A 100 8.82 2.32 -11.49
C ALA A 100 9.06 3.84 -11.46
N ARG A 101 9.33 4.46 -12.61
CA ARG A 101 9.49 5.92 -12.73
C ARG A 101 8.19 6.66 -12.45
N VAL A 102 7.09 6.26 -13.09
CA VAL A 102 5.77 6.89 -12.89
C VAL A 102 5.36 6.77 -11.43
N PHE A 103 5.48 5.58 -10.85
CA PHE A 103 5.14 5.35 -9.45
C PHE A 103 6.06 6.14 -8.49
N GLY A 104 7.38 6.12 -8.73
CA GLY A 104 8.34 6.85 -7.91
C GLY A 104 8.14 8.37 -7.98
N LEU A 105 7.84 8.93 -9.16
CA LEU A 105 7.52 10.35 -9.32
C LEU A 105 6.21 10.72 -8.60
N LEU A 106 5.19 9.89 -8.70
CA LEU A 106 3.94 10.10 -7.97
C LEU A 106 4.18 10.17 -6.46
N LEU A 107 4.92 9.18 -5.91
CA LEU A 107 5.26 9.17 -4.48
C LEU A 107 6.10 10.38 -4.07
N LEU A 108 7.01 10.84 -4.93
CA LEU A 108 7.84 12.02 -4.69
C LEU A 108 6.99 13.29 -4.59
N VAL A 109 6.11 13.51 -5.56
CA VAL A 109 5.21 14.67 -5.59
C VAL A 109 4.29 14.68 -4.37
N VAL A 110 3.69 13.54 -4.08
CA VAL A 110 2.78 13.37 -2.92
C VAL A 110 3.53 13.59 -1.60
N GLY A 111 4.71 12.98 -1.43
CA GLY A 111 5.51 13.13 -0.21
C GLY A 111 5.96 14.57 0.02
N ILE A 112 6.42 15.26 -1.04
CA ILE A 112 6.76 16.69 -0.96
C ILE A 112 5.54 17.52 -0.58
N ARG A 113 4.39 17.27 -1.22
CA ARG A 113 3.15 18.00 -0.94
C ARG A 113 2.69 17.80 0.51
N MET A 114 2.85 16.59 1.07
CA MET A 114 2.53 16.32 2.47
C MET A 114 3.46 17.03 3.45
N LEU A 115 4.75 17.20 3.11
CA LEU A 115 5.68 17.94 3.97
C LEU A 115 5.42 19.45 3.97
N TRP A 116 5.03 20.01 2.82
CA TRP A 116 4.79 21.45 2.67
C TRP A 116 3.33 21.84 2.93
N GLY A 117 2.40 20.91 2.87
CA GLY A 117 1.01 21.15 3.21
C GLY A 117 0.86 21.20 4.72
N GLY A 118 0.75 22.41 5.29
CA GLY A 118 0.21 22.58 6.65
C GLY A 118 -1.16 21.92 6.77
N GLU A 119 -1.67 21.86 7.99
CA GLU A 119 -2.92 21.21 8.37
C GLU A 119 -3.98 21.27 7.25
N THR A 120 -4.31 20.12 6.68
CA THR A 120 -5.48 20.01 5.83
C THR A 120 -6.72 20.00 6.72
N THR A 121 -6.91 21.09 7.45
CA THR A 121 -8.13 21.39 8.23
C THR A 121 -9.23 21.94 7.31
N GLY A 122 -9.08 21.76 6.01
CA GLY A 122 -10.14 22.04 5.06
C GLY A 122 -11.05 20.83 4.96
N SER A 123 -12.15 20.82 5.71
CA SER A 123 -13.31 20.03 5.34
C SER A 123 -13.77 20.52 3.96
N VAL A 124 -13.25 19.93 2.91
CA VAL A 124 -13.89 20.03 1.60
C VAL A 124 -15.20 19.27 1.78
N SER A 125 -16.25 19.99 2.15
CA SER A 125 -17.61 19.47 2.22
C SER A 125 -18.04 19.19 0.78
N ILE A 126 -17.55 18.09 0.22
CA ILE A 126 -18.07 17.59 -1.06
C ILE A 126 -19.38 16.90 -0.74
N ASP A 127 -20.47 17.34 -1.37
CA ASP A 127 -21.78 16.68 -1.23
C ASP A 127 -21.66 15.17 -1.43
N VAL A 128 -22.36 14.42 -0.62
CA VAL A 128 -22.26 12.95 -0.53
C VAL A 128 -22.20 12.24 -1.89
N PRO A 129 -23.03 12.56 -2.90
CA PRO A 129 -22.97 11.85 -4.17
C PRO A 129 -21.64 12.08 -4.92
N TRP A 130 -21.07 13.30 -4.86
CA TRP A 130 -19.83 13.62 -5.55
C TRP A 130 -18.59 13.05 -4.83
N SER A 131 -18.61 12.99 -3.50
CA SER A 131 -17.52 12.38 -2.73
C SER A 131 -17.39 10.88 -3.02
N LEU A 132 -18.51 10.16 -3.16
CA LEU A 132 -18.49 8.75 -3.51
C LEU A 132 -18.06 8.50 -4.96
N LEU A 133 -18.45 9.37 -5.91
CA LEU A 133 -17.98 9.28 -7.29
C LEU A 133 -16.45 9.52 -7.38
N LEU A 134 -15.94 10.51 -6.65
CA LEU A 134 -14.51 10.75 -6.53
C LEU A 134 -13.79 9.56 -5.89
N ALA A 135 -14.33 9.01 -4.79
CA ALA A 135 -13.78 7.83 -4.13
C ALA A 135 -13.71 6.63 -5.09
N MET A 136 -14.76 6.41 -5.90
CA MET A 136 -14.75 5.38 -6.94
C MET A 136 -13.64 5.63 -7.96
N GLY A 137 -13.53 6.86 -8.48
CA GLY A 137 -12.49 7.25 -9.45
C GLY A 137 -11.08 7.07 -8.89
N ILE A 138 -10.84 7.52 -7.65
CA ILE A 138 -9.58 7.32 -6.93
C ILE A 138 -9.31 5.83 -6.77
N GLY A 139 -10.32 5.05 -6.33
CA GLY A 139 -10.21 3.60 -6.18
C GLY A 139 -9.79 2.91 -7.47
N VAL A 140 -10.42 3.24 -8.60
CA VAL A 140 -10.05 2.70 -9.92
C VAL A 140 -8.62 3.09 -10.29
N GLY A 141 -8.25 4.37 -10.18
CA GLY A 141 -6.91 4.86 -10.51
C GLY A 141 -5.81 4.21 -9.67
N VAL A 142 -6.01 4.18 -8.35
CA VAL A 142 -5.08 3.52 -7.41
C VAL A 142 -5.08 2.01 -7.61
N GLY A 143 -6.24 1.42 -7.89
CA GLY A 143 -6.34 0.01 -8.24
C GLY A 143 -5.51 -0.34 -9.47
N VAL A 144 -5.58 0.45 -10.54
CA VAL A 144 -4.73 0.27 -11.74
C VAL A 144 -3.25 0.30 -11.35
N LEU A 145 -2.81 1.31 -10.58
CA LEU A 145 -1.44 1.41 -10.10
C LEU A 145 -1.05 0.20 -9.24
N SER A 146 -1.94 -0.23 -8.35
CA SER A 146 -1.76 -1.41 -7.52
C SER A 146 -1.61 -2.68 -8.34
N GLY A 147 -2.47 -2.90 -9.33
CA GLY A 147 -2.40 -4.03 -10.24
C GLY A 147 -1.14 -4.05 -11.09
N LEU A 148 -0.65 -2.87 -11.51
CA LEU A 148 0.59 -2.72 -12.25
C LEU A 148 1.83 -3.02 -11.38
N THR A 149 1.85 -2.57 -10.11
CA THR A 149 3.04 -2.62 -9.23
C THR A 149 3.02 -3.79 -8.25
N GLY A 150 1.84 -4.31 -7.95
CA GLY A 150 1.67 -5.37 -6.97
C GLY A 150 1.82 -4.94 -5.49
N VAL A 151 1.75 -3.64 -5.21
CA VAL A 151 2.06 -3.06 -3.89
C VAL A 151 0.83 -2.97 -2.96
N GLY A 152 -0.38 -3.27 -3.48
CA GLY A 152 -1.61 -3.22 -2.67
C GLY A 152 -2.33 -1.85 -2.64
N GLY A 153 -1.75 -0.79 -3.21
CA GLY A 153 -2.42 0.51 -3.44
C GLY A 153 -2.51 1.47 -2.26
N GLY A 154 -2.39 1.02 -1.01
CA GLY A 154 -2.60 1.84 0.19
C GLY A 154 -1.73 3.09 0.28
N VAL A 155 -0.50 3.02 -0.23
CA VAL A 155 0.46 4.13 -0.24
C VAL A 155 -0.04 5.35 -1.00
N VAL A 156 -0.91 5.15 -1.99
CA VAL A 156 -1.51 6.24 -2.80
C VAL A 156 -2.91 6.57 -2.30
N MET A 157 -3.62 5.59 -1.70
CA MET A 157 -5.00 5.80 -1.21
C MET A 157 -5.06 6.84 -0.09
N VAL A 158 -4.20 6.74 0.92
CA VAL A 158 -4.20 7.66 2.07
C VAL A 158 -4.02 9.12 1.60
N PRO A 159 -2.93 9.48 0.88
CA PRO A 159 -2.79 10.85 0.42
C PRO A 159 -3.91 11.30 -0.53
N ALA A 160 -4.40 10.40 -1.37
CA ALA A 160 -5.52 10.74 -2.27
C ALA A 160 -6.78 11.12 -1.48
N MET A 161 -7.10 10.40 -0.41
CA MET A 161 -8.22 10.73 0.48
C MET A 161 -7.99 12.06 1.22
N VAL A 162 -6.79 12.28 1.74
CA VAL A 162 -6.45 13.53 2.43
C VAL A 162 -6.54 14.73 1.49
N PHE A 163 -5.96 14.65 0.28
CA PHE A 163 -5.88 15.82 -0.61
C PHE A 163 -7.10 16.02 -1.51
N LEU A 164 -7.74 14.94 -1.95
CA LEU A 164 -8.86 15.02 -2.90
C LEU A 164 -10.23 14.95 -2.22
N LEU A 165 -10.34 14.23 -1.09
CA LEU A 165 -11.59 14.15 -0.33
C LEU A 165 -11.57 15.02 0.93
N GLY A 166 -10.45 15.67 1.28
CA GLY A 166 -10.33 16.51 2.47
C GLY A 166 -10.44 15.74 3.78
N MET A 167 -10.19 14.43 3.77
CA MET A 167 -10.31 13.58 4.96
C MET A 167 -9.16 13.85 5.94
N GLY A 168 -9.46 13.81 7.23
CA GLY A 168 -8.41 13.84 8.26
C GLY A 168 -7.50 12.61 8.14
N GLN A 169 -6.22 12.74 8.58
CA GLN A 169 -5.19 11.72 8.41
C GLN A 169 -5.61 10.35 8.97
N HIS A 170 -6.07 10.29 10.23
CA HIS A 170 -6.48 9.03 10.87
C HIS A 170 -7.68 8.38 10.15
N LEU A 171 -8.66 9.19 9.73
CA LEU A 171 -9.81 8.70 9.00
C LEU A 171 -9.41 8.12 7.64
N ALA A 172 -8.48 8.79 6.94
CA ALA A 172 -7.94 8.31 5.66
C ALA A 172 -7.14 7.00 5.83
N GLU A 173 -6.35 6.86 6.89
CA GLU A 173 -5.58 5.66 7.20
C GLU A 173 -6.48 4.45 7.47
N GLY A 174 -7.47 4.60 8.36
CA GLY A 174 -8.44 3.54 8.65
C GLY A 174 -9.29 3.16 7.43
N THR A 175 -9.78 4.17 6.69
CA THR A 175 -10.58 3.96 5.47
C THR A 175 -9.77 3.28 4.36
N SER A 176 -8.47 3.60 4.25
CA SER A 176 -7.59 2.93 3.29
C SER A 176 -7.44 1.44 3.58
N LEU A 177 -7.32 1.04 4.86
CA LEU A 177 -7.23 -0.37 5.24
C LEU A 177 -8.48 -1.16 4.81
N LEU A 178 -9.66 -0.56 4.93
CA LEU A 178 -10.89 -1.15 4.41
C LEU A 178 -10.81 -1.34 2.88
N ALA A 179 -10.42 -0.32 2.14
CA ALA A 179 -10.28 -0.42 0.68
C ALA A 179 -9.21 -1.43 0.25
N ILE A 180 -8.10 -1.52 1.01
CA ILE A 180 -7.03 -2.49 0.78
C ILE A 180 -7.52 -3.94 0.93
N LEU A 181 -8.44 -4.23 1.85
CA LEU A 181 -9.00 -5.57 1.98
C LEU A 181 -9.62 -6.07 0.67
N PHE A 182 -10.32 -5.21 -0.05
CA PHE A 182 -10.90 -5.56 -1.34
C PHE A 182 -9.85 -5.76 -2.42
N THR A 183 -8.90 -4.84 -2.54
CA THR A 183 -7.85 -4.92 -3.56
C THR A 183 -6.88 -6.06 -3.31
N ALA A 184 -6.44 -6.27 -2.08
CA ALA A 184 -5.58 -7.38 -1.69
C ALA A 184 -6.31 -8.72 -1.80
N GLY A 185 -7.60 -8.78 -1.42
CA GLY A 185 -8.43 -9.96 -1.58
C GLY A 185 -8.58 -10.37 -3.04
N ALA A 186 -8.88 -9.42 -3.94
CA ALA A 186 -8.96 -9.67 -5.37
C ALA A 186 -7.61 -10.18 -5.94
N GLY A 187 -6.51 -9.51 -5.59
CA GLY A 187 -5.18 -9.92 -6.02
C GLY A 187 -4.76 -11.30 -5.47
N THR A 188 -5.07 -11.58 -4.21
CA THR A 188 -4.82 -12.89 -3.59
C THR A 188 -5.60 -13.99 -4.30
N ARG A 189 -6.88 -13.75 -4.62
CA ARG A 189 -7.71 -14.72 -5.35
C ARG A 189 -7.11 -15.09 -6.71
N VAL A 190 -6.63 -14.10 -7.46
CA VAL A 190 -5.95 -14.33 -8.76
C VAL A 190 -4.66 -15.14 -8.56
N ASN A 191 -3.85 -14.79 -7.57
CA ASN A 191 -2.60 -15.47 -7.28
C ASN A 191 -2.79 -16.90 -6.76
N LEU A 192 -3.89 -17.17 -6.04
CA LEU A 192 -4.28 -18.54 -5.66
C LEU A 192 -4.61 -19.39 -6.87
N GLY A 193 -5.37 -18.84 -7.82
CA GLY A 193 -5.65 -19.55 -9.10
C GLY A 193 -4.38 -19.91 -9.87
N ASN A 194 -3.36 -19.07 -9.80
CA ASN A 194 -2.06 -19.30 -10.45
C ASN A 194 -1.06 -20.11 -9.58
N ARG A 195 -1.47 -20.61 -8.42
CA ARG A 195 -0.63 -21.38 -7.47
C ARG A 195 0.66 -20.67 -7.03
N LEU A 196 0.64 -19.33 -6.98
CA LEU A 196 1.80 -18.52 -6.62
C LEU A 196 1.90 -18.25 -5.12
N VAL A 197 0.82 -18.45 -4.37
CA VAL A 197 0.77 -18.21 -2.92
C VAL A 197 1.48 -19.34 -2.18
N GLN A 198 2.53 -18.97 -1.45
CA GLN A 198 3.23 -19.89 -0.54
C GLN A 198 2.77 -19.60 0.89
N TRP A 199 2.05 -20.53 1.49
CA TRP A 199 1.39 -20.32 2.78
C TRP A 199 2.35 -20.24 3.96
N GLN A 200 3.48 -20.94 3.93
CA GLN A 200 4.45 -20.91 5.02
C GLN A 200 5.00 -19.49 5.27
N PRO A 201 5.54 -18.77 4.25
CA PRO A 201 5.94 -17.38 4.44
C PRO A 201 4.78 -16.47 4.83
N VAL A 202 3.58 -16.67 4.24
CA VAL A 202 2.37 -15.88 4.58
C VAL A 202 2.04 -16.00 6.06
N LEU A 203 2.01 -17.21 6.60
CA LEU A 203 1.68 -17.45 8.01
C LEU A 203 2.72 -16.88 8.96
N LEU A 204 4.01 -16.98 8.65
CA LEU A 204 5.09 -16.41 9.46
C LEU A 204 5.01 -14.88 9.50
N LEU A 205 4.81 -14.26 8.35
CA LEU A 205 4.63 -12.81 8.23
C LEU A 205 3.35 -12.34 8.94
N ALA A 206 2.25 -13.08 8.76
CA ALA A 206 0.97 -12.71 9.35
C ALA A 206 0.97 -12.88 10.86
N LEU A 207 1.63 -13.92 11.41
CA LEU A 207 1.68 -14.18 12.84
C LEU A 207 2.16 -12.97 13.64
N THR A 208 3.23 -12.34 13.20
CA THR A 208 3.79 -11.15 13.86
C THR A 208 3.16 -9.85 13.32
N GLY A 209 2.85 -9.82 12.02
CA GLY A 209 2.30 -8.65 11.35
C GLY A 209 0.90 -8.27 11.84
N VAL A 210 0.03 -9.25 12.07
CA VAL A 210 -1.34 -9.04 12.59
C VAL A 210 -1.29 -8.42 13.98
N VAL A 211 -0.48 -9.00 14.88
CA VAL A 211 -0.33 -8.47 16.25
C VAL A 211 0.25 -7.06 16.23
N ALA A 212 1.33 -6.86 15.46
CA ALA A 212 1.97 -5.57 15.34
C ALA A 212 1.05 -4.50 14.73
N ALA A 213 0.25 -4.86 13.71
CA ALA A 213 -0.68 -3.92 13.07
C ALA A 213 -1.85 -3.53 14.01
N GLY A 214 -2.42 -4.50 14.73
CA GLY A 214 -3.48 -4.20 15.69
C GLY A 214 -3.02 -3.27 16.81
N ILE A 215 -1.87 -3.54 17.39
CA ILE A 215 -1.26 -2.69 18.42
C ILE A 215 -0.92 -1.31 17.84
N ALA A 216 -0.26 -1.27 16.68
CA ALA A 216 0.15 -0.01 16.05
C ALA A 216 -1.06 0.87 15.67
N ALA A 217 -2.16 0.28 15.21
CA ALA A 217 -3.39 1.00 14.86
C ALA A 217 -4.04 1.68 16.08
N LEU A 218 -4.02 1.03 17.24
CA LEU A 218 -4.50 1.63 18.49
C LEU A 218 -3.60 2.78 18.96
N TYR A 219 -2.29 2.64 18.82
CA TYR A 219 -1.33 3.70 19.15
C TYR A 219 -1.36 4.86 18.15
N ALA A 220 -1.64 4.60 16.87
CA ALA A 220 -1.75 5.62 15.83
C ALA A 220 -2.73 6.73 16.22
N GLN A 221 -3.83 6.37 16.87
CA GLN A 221 -4.86 7.32 17.33
C GLN A 221 -4.37 8.28 18.42
N GLN A 222 -3.30 7.93 19.11
CA GLN A 222 -2.70 8.77 20.17
C GLN A 222 -1.61 9.71 19.62
N ILE A 223 -1.16 9.48 18.40
CA ILE A 223 -0.15 10.31 17.74
C ILE A 223 -0.85 11.49 17.06
N PRO A 224 -0.37 12.74 17.24
CA PRO A 224 -0.93 13.88 16.52
C PRO A 224 -0.93 13.65 15.02
N ALA A 225 -2.06 13.94 14.35
CA ALA A 225 -2.26 13.72 12.92
C ALA A 225 -1.14 14.32 12.05
N ASP A 226 -0.65 15.52 12.44
CA ASP A 226 0.45 16.19 11.76
C ASP A 226 1.79 15.42 11.84
N THR A 227 2.09 14.85 13.03
CA THR A 227 3.28 14.00 13.20
C THR A 227 3.19 12.74 12.34
N LEU A 228 2.00 12.13 12.29
CA LEU A 228 1.76 10.93 11.51
C LEU A 228 1.86 11.24 10.00
N ALA A 229 1.25 12.34 9.55
CA ALA A 229 1.35 12.82 8.17
C ALA A 229 2.80 13.10 7.75
N ARG A 230 3.59 13.77 8.59
CA ARG A 230 5.03 14.02 8.32
C ARG A 230 5.84 12.73 8.29
N THR A 231 5.60 11.82 9.23
CA THR A 231 6.25 10.50 9.26
C THR A 231 5.93 9.73 7.97
N PHE A 232 4.67 9.76 7.55
CA PHE A 232 4.24 9.15 6.30
C PHE A 232 4.90 9.81 5.09
N ALA A 233 4.96 11.14 5.03
CA ALA A 233 5.62 11.87 3.96
C ALA A 233 7.11 11.51 3.82
N VAL A 234 7.85 11.48 4.94
CA VAL A 234 9.25 11.07 4.93
C VAL A 234 9.40 9.64 4.40
N TRP A 235 8.52 8.73 4.84
CA TRP A 235 8.54 7.37 4.36
C TRP A 235 8.24 7.27 2.85
N LEU A 236 7.27 8.04 2.33
CA LEU A 236 6.98 8.13 0.90
C LEU A 236 8.21 8.59 0.10
N LEU A 237 8.93 9.62 0.59
CA LEU A 237 10.12 10.14 -0.07
C LEU A 237 11.26 9.12 -0.09
N LEU A 238 11.47 8.36 0.98
CA LEU A 238 12.44 7.28 1.03
C LEU A 238 12.12 6.19 0.00
N VAL A 239 10.84 5.78 -0.08
CA VAL A 239 10.38 4.79 -1.06
C VAL A 239 10.50 5.33 -2.49
N ALA A 240 10.12 6.59 -2.72
CA ALA A 240 10.26 7.26 -4.01
C ALA A 240 11.73 7.28 -4.48
N GLY A 241 12.62 7.74 -3.62
CA GLY A 241 14.06 7.81 -3.92
C GLY A 241 14.63 6.43 -4.26
N ARG A 242 14.31 5.40 -3.47
CA ARG A 242 14.75 4.02 -3.73
C ARG A 242 14.19 3.48 -5.05
N THR A 243 12.92 3.76 -5.34
CA THR A 243 12.25 3.29 -6.56
C THR A 243 12.85 3.94 -7.80
N LEU A 244 13.06 5.26 -7.76
CA LEU A 244 13.66 6.01 -8.86
C LEU A 244 15.13 5.65 -9.08
N TRP A 245 15.88 5.40 -8.01
CA TRP A 245 17.27 4.97 -8.12
C TRP A 245 17.38 3.60 -8.81
N LYS A 246 16.55 2.63 -8.43
CA LYS A 246 16.52 1.31 -9.07
C LYS A 246 15.97 1.34 -10.51
N ALA A 247 15.23 2.38 -10.89
CA ALA A 247 14.73 2.59 -12.24
C ALA A 247 15.73 3.27 -13.20
N ARG A 248 16.99 3.53 -12.76
CA ARG A 248 18.06 3.98 -13.66
C ARG A 248 18.37 2.87 -14.65
N PRO A 249 18.57 3.19 -15.95
CA PRO A 249 19.06 2.21 -16.90
C PRO A 249 20.37 1.65 -16.34
N SER A 250 20.48 0.33 -16.24
CA SER A 250 21.79 -0.29 -16.05
C SER A 250 22.60 0.11 -17.28
N GLU A 251 23.68 0.86 -17.09
CA GLU A 251 24.64 1.07 -18.16
C GLU A 251 25.04 -0.33 -18.65
N ALA A 252 24.66 -0.62 -19.90
CA ALA A 252 25.02 -1.86 -20.54
C ALA A 252 26.56 -1.96 -20.46
N LYS A 253 27.06 -2.95 -19.71
CA LYS A 253 28.48 -3.31 -19.83
C LYS A 253 28.73 -3.51 -21.31
N PRO A 254 29.75 -2.83 -21.90
CA PRO A 254 30.14 -3.12 -23.27
C PRO A 254 30.40 -4.64 -23.37
N SER A 255 29.75 -5.28 -24.33
CA SER A 255 30.03 -6.65 -24.66
C SER A 255 31.50 -6.75 -25.03
N GLU A 256 32.30 -7.32 -24.12
CA GLU A 256 33.68 -7.74 -24.41
C GLU A 256 33.60 -8.90 -25.40
N ASN A 257 33.47 -8.54 -26.70
CA ASN A 257 33.75 -9.47 -27.79
C ASN A 257 35.25 -9.73 -27.81
N ARG A 258 35.63 -10.91 -27.39
CA ARG A 258 36.80 -11.64 -27.90
C ARG A 258 36.47 -13.09 -28.15
#